data_57e735ba002e73695f2c821b9e8783a4
#
_entry.id   57e735ba002e73695f2c821b9e8783a4
#
_cell.length_a   1.000
_cell.length_b   1.000
_cell.length_c   1.000
_cell.angle_alpha   90.00
_cell.angle_beta   90.00
_cell.angle_gamma   90.00
#
_symmetry.space_group_name_H-M   'P 1'
#
loop_
_entity.id
_entity.type
_entity.pdbx_description
1 polymer ?
#
loop_
_entity_poly.entity_id
_entity_poly.type
_entity_poly.pdbx_seq_one_letter_code
_entity_poly.pdbx_strand_id
1 'polypeptide(L)'
;QIHLYTLGHQGYYRSRLDSLEGKDCLESIRQAVIAASEMKVPSVIIDGMRMNNPAKRQHVLDVACYAVQVGEEYGIQIGMETDMTLEDHFRFLDALDGKLKLCFDLHNPVMYGTGYPPDMVRALGKGRMDHFHIKESQPNEDGFVTVETPIVLMGQGGTFFRESAQAVKDIGFEGWIVSENFYFRPNILSEGYDYIS
;
A
#
# COMPACT_ATOMS: atom_id res chain seq x y z
N GLN A 1 -8.77 -6.69 -6.75
CA GLN A 1 -7.77 -5.65 -7.09
C GLN A 1 -6.69 -6.20 -8.01
N ILE A 2 -6.03 -5.32 -8.74
CA ILE A 2 -4.78 -5.60 -9.46
C ILE A 2 -3.71 -4.71 -8.82
N HIS A 3 -2.58 -5.30 -8.43
CA HIS A 3 -1.47 -4.56 -7.82
C HIS A 3 -0.26 -4.53 -8.76
N LEU A 4 0.20 -3.33 -9.13
CA LEU A 4 1.35 -3.13 -10.02
C LEU A 4 2.67 -3.08 -9.24
N TYR A 5 2.92 -4.10 -8.46
CA TYR A 5 4.04 -4.21 -7.54
C TYR A 5 5.44 -4.12 -8.20
N THR A 6 5.61 -4.77 -9.35
CA THR A 6 6.91 -4.82 -10.04
C THR A 6 7.41 -3.43 -10.46
N LEU A 7 6.52 -2.53 -10.88
CA LEU A 7 6.88 -1.16 -11.26
C LEU A 7 7.40 -0.35 -10.07
N GLY A 8 6.84 -0.57 -8.89
CA GLY A 8 7.27 0.05 -7.65
C GLY A 8 8.68 -0.37 -7.25
N HIS A 9 8.96 -1.69 -7.28
CA HIS A 9 10.28 -2.23 -6.98
C HIS A 9 11.38 -1.70 -7.90
N GLN A 10 11.11 -1.58 -9.19
CA GLN A 10 12.05 -1.00 -10.15
C GLN A 10 12.12 0.53 -10.08
N GLY A 11 11.25 1.16 -9.32
CA GLY A 11 11.25 2.61 -9.12
C GLY A 11 10.62 3.41 -10.26
N TYR A 12 9.87 2.80 -11.14
CA TYR A 12 9.27 3.43 -12.32
C TYR A 12 8.30 4.55 -11.95
N TYR A 13 7.57 4.43 -10.84
CA TYR A 13 6.69 5.50 -10.32
C TYR A 13 7.43 6.78 -9.92
N ARG A 14 8.75 6.73 -9.79
CA ARG A 14 9.62 7.86 -9.45
C ARG A 14 10.38 8.41 -10.66
N SER A 15 10.10 7.90 -11.84
CA SER A 15 10.74 8.33 -13.08
C SER A 15 10.00 9.50 -13.72
N ARG A 16 10.71 10.31 -14.49
CA ARG A 16 10.06 11.39 -15.26
C ARG A 16 9.12 10.77 -16.29
N LEU A 17 7.95 11.34 -16.50
CA LEU A 17 6.95 10.82 -17.43
C LEU A 17 7.44 10.73 -18.89
N ASP A 18 8.39 11.58 -19.29
CA ASP A 18 8.98 11.62 -20.63
C ASP A 18 10.16 10.64 -20.82
N SER A 19 10.66 10.01 -19.75
CA SER A 19 11.66 8.95 -19.82
C SER A 19 11.09 7.63 -20.35
N LEU A 20 11.95 6.69 -20.70
CA LEU A 20 11.51 5.36 -21.12
C LEU A 20 10.74 4.64 -20.02
N GLU A 21 11.32 4.62 -18.82
CA GLU A 21 10.72 3.99 -17.63
C GLU A 21 9.38 4.66 -17.24
N GLY A 22 9.30 5.99 -17.38
CA GLY A 22 8.07 6.74 -17.14
C GLY A 22 6.97 6.35 -18.13
N LYS A 23 7.29 6.27 -19.42
CA LYS A 23 6.35 5.84 -20.45
C LYS A 23 5.88 4.41 -20.25
N ASP A 24 6.80 3.51 -19.91
CA ASP A 24 6.46 2.11 -19.61
C ASP A 24 5.56 2.02 -18.36
N CYS A 25 5.80 2.87 -17.37
CA CYS A 25 4.94 2.98 -16.19
C CYS A 25 3.52 3.41 -16.55
N LEU A 26 3.38 4.49 -17.33
CA LEU A 26 2.06 5.01 -17.75
C LEU A 26 1.29 3.98 -18.57
N GLU A 27 1.95 3.32 -19.54
CA GLU A 27 1.30 2.30 -20.35
C GLU A 27 0.91 1.07 -19.49
N SER A 28 1.75 0.65 -18.56
CA SER A 28 1.43 -0.46 -17.65
C SER A 28 0.22 -0.14 -16.76
N ILE A 29 0.13 1.08 -16.25
CA ILE A 29 -1.05 1.55 -15.51
C ILE A 29 -2.29 1.49 -16.39
N ARG A 30 -2.22 2.00 -17.62
CA ARG A 30 -3.34 2.00 -18.55
C ARG A 30 -3.82 0.58 -18.85
N GLN A 31 -2.91 -0.33 -19.13
CA GLN A 31 -3.24 -1.74 -19.41
C GLN A 31 -3.85 -2.44 -18.20
N ALA A 32 -3.35 -2.16 -16.99
CA ALA A 32 -3.92 -2.72 -15.76
C ALA A 32 -5.35 -2.21 -15.50
N VAL A 33 -5.61 -0.92 -15.75
CA VAL A 33 -6.94 -0.34 -15.59
C VAL A 33 -7.92 -0.93 -16.62
N ILE A 34 -7.50 -1.09 -17.89
CA ILE A 34 -8.31 -1.74 -18.92
C ILE A 34 -8.63 -3.19 -18.50
N ALA A 35 -7.62 -3.95 -18.10
CA ALA A 35 -7.80 -5.33 -17.64
C ALA A 35 -8.74 -5.41 -16.42
N ALA A 36 -8.60 -4.49 -15.45
CA ALA A 36 -9.49 -4.41 -14.30
C ALA A 36 -10.95 -4.19 -14.73
N SER A 37 -11.18 -3.27 -15.66
CA SER A 37 -12.51 -2.99 -16.20
C SER A 37 -13.12 -4.21 -16.91
N GLU A 38 -12.36 -4.87 -17.78
CA GLU A 38 -12.80 -6.09 -18.48
C GLU A 38 -13.10 -7.24 -17.53
N MET A 39 -12.25 -7.42 -16.51
CA MET A 39 -12.39 -8.46 -15.49
C MET A 39 -13.41 -8.10 -14.40
N LYS A 40 -14.00 -6.89 -14.42
CA LYS A 40 -14.88 -6.35 -13.39
C LYS A 40 -14.23 -6.31 -12.00
N VAL A 41 -12.96 -6.02 -11.96
CA VAL A 41 -12.19 -5.80 -10.73
C VAL A 41 -12.31 -4.34 -10.36
N PRO A 42 -12.72 -3.98 -9.13
CA PRO A 42 -13.10 -2.61 -8.79
C PRO A 42 -11.92 -1.64 -8.63
N SER A 43 -10.70 -2.14 -8.41
CA SER A 43 -9.56 -1.25 -8.14
C SER A 43 -8.24 -1.76 -8.69
N VAL A 44 -7.35 -0.79 -9.01
CA VAL A 44 -5.93 -1.00 -9.36
C VAL A 44 -5.09 -0.27 -8.32
N ILE A 45 -4.07 -0.96 -7.80
CA ILE A 45 -3.14 -0.43 -6.82
C ILE A 45 -1.82 -0.10 -7.50
N ILE A 46 -1.35 1.11 -7.26
CA ILE A 46 -0.02 1.58 -7.63
C ILE A 46 0.85 1.73 -6.38
N ASP A 47 2.15 1.64 -6.56
CA ASP A 47 3.12 1.73 -5.47
C ASP A 47 3.73 3.14 -5.41
N GLY A 48 3.50 3.86 -4.31
CA GLY A 48 4.05 5.18 -4.03
C GLY A 48 5.14 5.19 -2.97
N MET A 49 5.90 4.09 -2.82
CA MET A 49 6.93 3.95 -1.80
C MET A 49 8.13 4.88 -2.01
N ARG A 50 8.88 5.12 -0.92
CA ARG A 50 10.08 5.99 -0.88
C ARG A 50 9.76 7.46 -1.16
N MET A 51 8.63 7.92 -0.62
CA MET A 51 8.18 9.31 -0.72
C MET A 51 8.96 10.29 0.16
N ASN A 52 9.85 9.78 1.02
CA ASN A 52 10.76 10.58 1.83
C ASN A 52 11.81 11.37 1.01
N ASN A 53 11.95 11.07 -0.30
CA ASN A 53 12.80 11.87 -1.19
C ASN A 53 11.99 12.96 -1.90
N PRO A 54 12.13 14.25 -1.51
CA PRO A 54 11.35 15.35 -2.09
C PRO A 54 11.53 15.50 -3.61
N ALA A 55 12.73 15.18 -4.14
CA ALA A 55 13.01 15.27 -5.58
C ALA A 55 12.22 14.24 -6.41
N LYS A 56 11.74 13.17 -5.77
CA LYS A 56 10.94 12.12 -6.42
C LYS A 56 9.44 12.26 -6.18
N ARG A 57 9.06 13.00 -5.14
CA ARG A 57 7.67 13.17 -4.72
C ARG A 57 6.78 13.73 -5.84
N GLN A 58 7.29 14.74 -6.59
CA GLN A 58 6.54 15.30 -7.72
C GLN A 58 6.29 14.25 -8.82
N HIS A 59 7.28 13.43 -9.15
CA HIS A 59 7.11 12.39 -10.17
C HIS A 59 6.05 11.36 -9.76
N VAL A 60 6.02 10.98 -8.49
CA VAL A 60 4.98 10.06 -7.98
C VAL A 60 3.60 10.73 -8.05
N LEU A 61 3.50 12.01 -7.73
CA LEU A 61 2.25 12.76 -7.86
C LEU A 61 1.78 12.83 -9.33
N ASP A 62 2.69 13.10 -10.26
CA ASP A 62 2.38 13.14 -11.69
C ASP A 62 1.85 11.79 -12.21
N VAL A 63 2.49 10.69 -11.78
CA VAL A 63 2.02 9.32 -12.10
C VAL A 63 0.66 9.06 -11.47
N ALA A 64 0.44 9.46 -10.22
CA ALA A 64 -0.84 9.29 -9.54
C ALA A 64 -1.96 10.10 -10.21
N CYS A 65 -1.68 11.34 -10.64
CA CYS A 65 -2.63 12.14 -11.44
C CYS A 65 -3.04 11.42 -12.72
N TYR A 66 -2.09 10.88 -13.46
CA TYR A 66 -2.38 10.11 -14.67
C TYR A 66 -3.20 8.85 -14.35
N ALA A 67 -2.81 8.10 -13.32
CA ALA A 67 -3.52 6.88 -12.93
C ALA A 67 -4.98 7.19 -12.57
N VAL A 68 -5.22 8.24 -11.79
CA VAL A 68 -6.59 8.70 -11.43
C VAL A 68 -7.38 9.06 -12.69
N GLN A 69 -6.79 9.81 -13.63
CA GLN A 69 -7.46 10.17 -14.87
C GLN A 69 -7.89 8.92 -15.67
N VAL A 70 -6.98 7.97 -15.87
CA VAL A 70 -7.31 6.72 -16.57
C VAL A 70 -8.32 5.90 -15.78
N GLY A 71 -8.23 5.85 -14.46
CA GLY A 71 -9.20 5.17 -13.59
C GLY A 71 -10.61 5.73 -13.78
N GLU A 72 -10.76 7.07 -13.82
CA GLU A 72 -12.05 7.73 -14.06
C GLU A 72 -12.63 7.38 -15.45
N GLU A 73 -11.80 7.31 -16.49
CA GLU A 73 -12.25 6.93 -17.85
C GLU A 73 -12.89 5.53 -17.90
N TYR A 74 -12.39 4.59 -17.10
CA TYR A 74 -12.85 3.20 -17.10
C TYR A 74 -13.71 2.82 -15.88
N GLY A 75 -14.00 3.77 -14.98
CA GLY A 75 -14.77 3.50 -13.76
C GLY A 75 -14.04 2.64 -12.74
N ILE A 76 -12.71 2.68 -12.71
CA ILE A 76 -11.85 1.90 -11.82
C ILE A 76 -11.26 2.81 -10.74
N GLN A 77 -11.39 2.40 -9.47
CA GLN A 77 -10.76 3.11 -8.36
C GLN A 77 -9.25 2.91 -8.40
N ILE A 78 -8.48 3.99 -8.25
CA ILE A 78 -7.04 3.90 -8.04
C ILE A 78 -6.75 3.95 -6.54
N GLY A 79 -6.06 2.94 -6.06
CA GLY A 79 -5.46 2.90 -4.74
C GLY A 79 -3.95 3.08 -4.83
N MET A 80 -3.33 3.56 -3.75
CA MET A 80 -1.88 3.71 -3.66
C MET A 80 -1.38 3.18 -2.32
N GLU A 81 -0.38 2.31 -2.37
CA GLU A 81 0.39 1.93 -1.20
C GLU A 81 1.57 2.89 -1.01
N THR A 82 1.81 3.34 0.24
CA THR A 82 2.81 4.37 0.54
C THR A 82 3.54 4.11 1.85
N ASP A 83 4.64 4.87 2.04
CA ASP A 83 5.43 4.97 3.27
C ASP A 83 5.39 6.37 3.90
N MET A 84 4.35 7.15 3.63
CA MET A 84 4.25 8.55 4.04
C MET A 84 3.91 8.71 5.52
N THR A 85 4.28 9.88 6.08
CA THR A 85 3.71 10.36 7.35
C THR A 85 2.22 10.70 7.20
N LEU A 86 1.50 10.81 8.32
CA LEU A 86 0.08 11.19 8.30
C LEU A 86 -0.14 12.54 7.61
N GLU A 87 0.72 13.53 7.88
CA GLU A 87 0.62 14.86 7.29
C GLU A 87 0.83 14.81 5.76
N ASP A 88 1.82 14.05 5.30
CA ASP A 88 2.09 13.88 3.88
C ASP A 88 0.95 13.12 3.17
N HIS A 89 0.29 12.16 3.82
CA HIS A 89 -0.91 11.52 3.29
C HIS A 89 -2.02 12.54 3.01
N PHE A 90 -2.32 13.42 3.95
CA PHE A 90 -3.34 14.44 3.75
C PHE A 90 -2.97 15.36 2.58
N ARG A 91 -1.75 15.88 2.56
CA ARG A 91 -1.29 16.76 1.47
C ARG A 91 -1.37 16.08 0.09
N PHE A 92 -1.00 14.80 0.04
CA PHE A 92 -1.00 14.06 -1.22
C PHE A 92 -2.43 13.76 -1.70
N LEU A 93 -3.31 13.35 -0.83
CA LEU A 93 -4.72 13.08 -1.15
C LEU A 93 -5.46 14.37 -1.54
N ASP A 94 -5.18 15.47 -0.86
CA ASP A 94 -5.77 16.79 -1.17
C ASP A 94 -5.31 17.29 -2.56
N ALA A 95 -4.06 17.04 -2.94
CA ALA A 95 -3.52 17.38 -4.26
C ALA A 95 -4.21 16.60 -5.41
N LEU A 96 -4.90 15.50 -5.07
CA LEU A 96 -5.63 14.64 -6.01
C LEU A 96 -7.16 14.75 -5.83
N ASP A 97 -7.64 15.82 -5.17
CA ASP A 97 -9.07 16.08 -4.90
C ASP A 97 -9.80 14.89 -4.24
N GLY A 98 -9.07 14.05 -3.48
CA GLY A 98 -9.61 12.85 -2.83
C GLY A 98 -10.04 11.72 -3.78
N LYS A 99 -9.70 11.81 -5.07
CA LYS A 99 -10.04 10.81 -6.09
C LYS A 99 -9.21 9.54 -5.99
N LEU A 100 -8.00 9.65 -5.44
CA LEU A 100 -7.17 8.50 -5.10
C LEU A 100 -7.51 8.00 -3.70
N LYS A 101 -7.45 6.69 -3.50
CA LYS A 101 -7.61 6.06 -2.19
C LYS A 101 -6.30 5.42 -1.73
N LEU A 102 -6.21 5.12 -0.45
CA LEU A 102 -5.04 4.43 0.11
C LEU A 102 -5.26 2.92 0.14
N CYS A 103 -4.29 2.19 -0.35
CA CYS A 103 -4.00 0.86 0.12
C CYS A 103 -3.11 1.03 1.37
N PHE A 104 -3.72 1.01 2.55
CA PHE A 104 -2.98 1.31 3.77
C PHE A 104 -2.42 0.02 4.36
N ASP A 105 -1.10 -0.11 4.29
CA ASP A 105 -0.40 -1.21 4.95
C ASP A 105 -0.17 -0.87 6.43
N LEU A 106 -0.68 -1.72 7.31
CA LEU A 106 -0.56 -1.53 8.76
C LEU A 106 0.88 -1.72 9.29
N HIS A 107 1.75 -2.35 8.52
CA HIS A 107 3.15 -2.59 8.86
C HIS A 107 4.08 -1.44 8.43
N ASN A 108 3.81 -0.82 7.26
CA ASN A 108 4.69 0.18 6.67
C ASN A 108 5.00 1.36 7.59
N PRO A 109 4.05 1.96 8.35
CA PRO A 109 4.36 3.05 9.25
C PRO A 109 5.37 2.69 10.34
N VAL A 110 5.34 1.45 10.83
CA VAL A 110 6.29 0.97 11.83
C VAL A 110 7.65 0.74 11.20
N MET A 111 7.68 0.05 10.05
CA MET A 111 8.92 -0.29 9.34
C MET A 111 9.68 0.95 8.87
N TYR A 112 8.96 1.98 8.41
CA TYR A 112 9.58 3.22 7.91
C TYR A 112 9.66 4.33 8.98
N GLY A 113 9.14 4.09 10.19
CA GLY A 113 9.16 5.09 11.27
C GLY A 113 8.31 6.33 10.97
N THR A 114 7.23 6.18 10.19
CA THR A 114 6.43 7.31 9.72
C THR A 114 5.21 7.59 10.58
N GLY A 115 4.89 6.71 11.54
CA GLY A 115 3.81 6.95 12.48
C GLY A 115 3.34 5.70 13.23
N TYR A 116 2.35 5.90 14.07
CA TYR A 116 1.66 4.83 14.81
C TYR A 116 0.41 4.42 14.03
N PRO A 117 0.36 3.20 13.46
CA PRO A 117 -0.68 2.80 12.52
C PRO A 117 -2.12 2.99 13.03
N PRO A 118 -2.47 2.63 14.29
CA PRO A 118 -3.84 2.80 14.78
C PRO A 118 -4.33 4.25 14.76
N ASP A 119 -3.48 5.21 15.11
CA ASP A 119 -3.84 6.62 15.10
C ASP A 119 -3.94 7.16 13.68
N MET A 120 -3.05 6.71 12.79
CA MET A 120 -3.11 7.07 11.38
C MET A 120 -4.42 6.58 10.73
N VAL A 121 -4.82 5.33 11.00
CA VAL A 121 -6.08 4.77 10.52
C VAL A 121 -7.28 5.60 10.98
N ARG A 122 -7.34 5.94 12.27
CA ARG A 122 -8.44 6.75 12.80
C ARG A 122 -8.48 8.15 12.20
N ALA A 123 -7.32 8.80 12.05
CA ALA A 123 -7.23 10.15 11.50
C ALA A 123 -7.60 10.21 10.02
N LEU A 124 -7.16 9.24 9.21
CA LEU A 124 -7.47 9.16 7.80
C LEU A 124 -8.94 8.81 7.56
N GLY A 125 -9.51 7.92 8.35
CA GLY A 125 -10.90 7.50 8.27
C GLY A 125 -11.22 6.66 7.02
N LYS A 126 -12.35 5.95 7.04
CA LYS A 126 -12.72 4.99 5.99
C LYS A 126 -12.86 5.61 4.58
N GLY A 127 -13.23 6.86 4.47
CA GLY A 127 -13.48 7.52 3.19
C GLY A 127 -12.23 7.67 2.30
N ARG A 128 -11.04 7.56 2.89
CA ARG A 128 -9.75 7.64 2.19
C ARG A 128 -9.13 6.27 1.91
N MET A 129 -9.74 5.19 2.37
CA MET A 129 -9.23 3.83 2.23
C MET A 129 -9.89 3.11 1.07
N ASP A 130 -9.10 2.41 0.25
CA ASP A 130 -9.56 1.41 -0.71
C ASP A 130 -9.56 0.03 -0.06
N HIS A 131 -8.43 -0.34 0.56
CA HIS A 131 -8.27 -1.57 1.33
C HIS A 131 -7.08 -1.47 2.28
N PHE A 132 -6.90 -2.51 3.10
CA PHE A 132 -5.76 -2.63 4.00
C PHE A 132 -4.88 -3.80 3.59
N HIS A 133 -3.56 -3.60 3.64
CA HIS A 133 -2.59 -4.68 3.73
C HIS A 133 -2.24 -4.94 5.19
N ILE A 134 -2.11 -6.21 5.52
CA ILE A 134 -1.69 -6.65 6.84
C ILE A 134 -0.45 -7.53 6.73
N LYS A 135 0.55 -7.15 7.51
CA LYS A 135 1.79 -7.90 7.70
C LYS A 135 2.15 -7.88 9.18
N GLU A 136 2.89 -8.86 9.62
CA GLU A 136 3.36 -8.89 10.99
C GLU A 136 4.81 -9.33 11.02
N SER A 137 5.66 -8.57 11.70
CA SER A 137 7.08 -8.89 11.89
C SER A 137 7.47 -8.77 13.33
N GLN A 138 8.40 -9.64 13.75
CA GLN A 138 8.99 -9.54 15.07
C GLN A 138 10.06 -8.45 15.06
N PRO A 139 10.06 -7.51 16.02
CA PRO A 139 11.15 -6.55 16.15
C PRO A 139 12.51 -7.26 16.36
N ASN A 140 13.58 -6.63 15.91
CA ASN A 140 14.95 -7.05 16.22
C ASN A 140 15.29 -6.81 17.71
N GLU A 141 16.52 -7.13 18.12
CA GLU A 141 16.99 -6.97 19.50
C GLU A 141 16.92 -5.51 20.01
N ASP A 142 17.04 -4.55 19.11
CA ASP A 142 16.92 -3.10 19.40
C ASP A 142 15.48 -2.59 19.42
N GLY A 143 14.49 -3.46 19.18
CA GLY A 143 13.07 -3.12 19.18
C GLY A 143 12.54 -2.55 17.85
N PHE A 144 13.33 -2.60 16.77
CA PHE A 144 12.93 -2.07 15.45
C PHE A 144 12.41 -3.17 14.52
N VAL A 145 11.39 -2.82 13.75
CA VAL A 145 10.91 -3.61 12.62
C VAL A 145 11.58 -3.07 11.35
N THR A 146 12.17 -3.97 10.56
CA THR A 146 12.87 -3.65 9.30
C THR A 146 12.49 -4.69 8.23
N VAL A 147 12.93 -4.48 7.00
CA VAL A 147 12.74 -5.44 5.90
C VAL A 147 13.42 -6.79 6.15
N GLU A 148 14.38 -6.84 7.08
CA GLU A 148 15.15 -8.05 7.44
C GLU A 148 14.53 -8.80 8.64
N THR A 149 13.61 -8.15 9.37
CA THR A 149 13.01 -8.77 10.55
C THR A 149 12.09 -9.94 10.17
N PRO A 150 12.08 -11.01 10.97
CA PRO A 150 11.28 -12.19 10.67
C PRO A 150 9.79 -11.88 10.61
N ILE A 151 9.12 -12.37 9.58
CA ILE A 151 7.65 -12.39 9.52
C ILE A 151 7.14 -13.46 10.49
N VAL A 152 6.13 -13.09 11.26
CA VAL A 152 5.49 -13.94 12.27
C VAL A 152 3.96 -14.00 12.07
N LEU A 153 3.29 -14.82 12.85
CA LEU A 153 1.83 -14.89 12.82
C LEU A 153 1.20 -13.58 13.30
N MET A 154 0.06 -13.24 12.74
CA MET A 154 -0.69 -12.02 13.09
C MET A 154 -0.93 -11.93 14.60
N GLY A 155 -0.57 -10.80 15.18
CA GLY A 155 -0.68 -10.52 16.62
C GLY A 155 0.44 -11.10 17.47
N GLN A 156 1.50 -11.65 16.88
CA GLN A 156 2.69 -12.16 17.59
C GLN A 156 3.93 -11.29 17.39
N GLY A 157 3.86 -10.24 16.61
CA GLY A 157 4.96 -9.32 16.33
C GLY A 157 4.84 -7.98 17.03
N GLY A 158 5.55 -6.99 16.48
CA GLY A 158 5.64 -5.62 17.01
C GLY A 158 5.02 -4.55 16.12
N THR A 159 4.12 -4.90 15.18
CA THR A 159 3.53 -3.94 14.25
C THR A 159 2.18 -3.39 14.70
N PHE A 160 1.83 -3.59 15.96
CA PHE A 160 0.57 -3.14 16.56
C PHE A 160 -0.67 -3.66 15.85
N PHE A 161 -0.62 -4.91 15.37
CA PHE A 161 -1.69 -5.50 14.57
C PHE A 161 -3.05 -5.45 15.26
N ARG A 162 -3.12 -5.83 16.56
CA ARG A 162 -4.39 -5.88 17.30
C ARG A 162 -5.02 -4.50 17.46
N GLU A 163 -4.23 -3.50 17.82
CA GLU A 163 -4.63 -2.11 17.97
C GLU A 163 -5.05 -1.51 16.64
N SER A 164 -4.33 -1.86 15.57
CA SER A 164 -4.65 -1.44 14.20
C SER A 164 -5.94 -2.07 13.70
N ALA A 165 -6.15 -3.36 13.93
CA ALA A 165 -7.40 -4.04 13.60
C ALA A 165 -8.60 -3.43 14.33
N GLN A 166 -8.41 -3.04 15.61
CA GLN A 166 -9.44 -2.32 16.34
C GLN A 166 -9.70 -0.93 15.72
N ALA A 167 -8.66 -0.21 15.32
CA ALA A 167 -8.82 1.08 14.65
C ALA A 167 -9.57 0.96 13.30
N VAL A 168 -9.29 -0.07 12.50
CA VAL A 168 -10.04 -0.37 11.26
C VAL A 168 -11.52 -0.60 11.56
N LYS A 169 -11.83 -1.32 12.63
CA LYS A 169 -13.21 -1.53 13.09
C LYS A 169 -13.85 -0.24 13.58
N ASP A 170 -13.12 0.59 14.34
CA ASP A 170 -13.61 1.85 14.92
C ASP A 170 -14.04 2.84 13.84
N ILE A 171 -13.34 2.89 12.70
CA ILE A 171 -13.71 3.75 11.56
C ILE A 171 -14.88 3.18 10.74
N GLY A 172 -15.37 2.00 11.06
CA GLY A 172 -16.44 1.32 10.33
C GLY A 172 -16.06 1.00 8.90
N PHE A 173 -14.82 0.54 8.66
CA PHE A 173 -14.37 0.15 7.33
C PHE A 173 -15.08 -1.12 6.86
N GLU A 174 -15.60 -1.06 5.65
CA GLU A 174 -16.21 -2.19 4.94
C GLU A 174 -15.50 -2.34 3.60
N GLY A 175 -14.60 -3.32 3.51
CA GLY A 175 -13.77 -3.52 2.32
C GLY A 175 -12.82 -4.70 2.49
N TRP A 176 -11.83 -4.76 1.64
CA TRP A 176 -10.87 -5.84 1.63
C TRP A 176 -9.73 -5.61 2.63
N ILE A 177 -9.36 -6.68 3.33
CA ILE A 177 -8.14 -6.76 4.12
C ILE A 177 -7.32 -7.91 3.53
N VAL A 178 -6.13 -7.60 3.02
CA VAL A 178 -5.29 -8.55 2.29
C VAL A 178 -4.06 -8.85 3.12
N SER A 179 -3.81 -10.13 3.38
CA SER A 179 -2.56 -10.56 4.02
C SER A 179 -1.44 -10.59 3.01
N GLU A 180 -0.35 -9.88 3.32
CA GLU A 180 0.89 -9.90 2.58
C GLU A 180 2.03 -10.57 3.37
N ASN A 181 1.71 -11.43 4.32
CA ASN A 181 2.72 -12.23 4.99
C ASN A 181 3.30 -13.25 4.01
N PHE A 182 4.56 -13.05 3.65
CA PHE A 182 5.31 -14.01 2.82
C PHE A 182 5.95 -15.07 3.70
N TYR A 183 5.28 -16.21 3.86
CA TYR A 183 5.79 -17.35 4.62
C TYR A 183 6.75 -18.22 3.78
N PHE A 184 7.73 -17.64 3.15
CA PHE A 184 8.72 -18.35 2.32
C PHE A 184 9.81 -19.07 3.13
N ARG A 185 9.54 -19.41 4.39
CA ARG A 185 10.50 -20.26 5.14
C ARG A 185 10.07 -21.72 5.04
N PRO A 186 10.89 -22.59 4.42
CA PRO A 186 10.63 -24.04 4.37
C PRO A 186 10.34 -24.64 5.75
N ASN A 187 10.91 -24.06 6.80
CA ASN A 187 10.75 -24.51 8.18
C ASN A 187 9.34 -24.27 8.76
N ILE A 188 8.59 -23.27 8.27
CA ILE A 188 7.23 -23.05 8.76
C ILE A 188 6.28 -24.12 8.22
N LEU A 189 6.50 -24.58 6.97
CA LEU A 189 5.73 -25.70 6.40
C LEU A 189 6.10 -27.02 7.05
N SER A 190 7.35 -27.20 7.54
CA SER A 190 7.78 -28.41 8.25
C SER A 190 7.30 -28.48 9.70
N GLU A 191 6.85 -27.37 10.30
CA GLU A 191 6.31 -27.30 11.65
C GLU A 191 4.80 -27.59 11.74
N GLY A 192 4.18 -28.01 10.64
CA GLY A 192 2.81 -28.50 10.62
C GLY A 192 1.73 -27.41 10.72
N TYR A 193 2.04 -26.20 10.35
CA TYR A 193 1.01 -25.15 10.19
C TYR A 193 0.27 -25.37 8.87
N ASP A 194 -0.94 -25.92 8.99
CA ASP A 194 -1.86 -26.10 7.88
C ASP A 194 -2.60 -24.76 7.67
N TYR A 195 -2.16 -23.97 6.69
CA TYR A 195 -2.74 -22.65 6.37
C TYR A 195 -3.97 -22.70 5.46
N ILE A 196 -4.47 -23.91 5.19
CA ILE A 196 -5.66 -24.13 4.35
C ILE A 196 -6.69 -24.95 5.14
N SER A 197 -7.27 -24.32 6.13
CA SER A 197 -8.51 -24.82 6.71
C SER A 197 -9.40 -23.66 7.15
#